data_cda16401eab5cb56ac0a39a98c5537a2
#
_entry.id   cda16401eab5cb56ac0a39a98c5537a2
#
_cell.length_a   1.000
_cell.length_b   1.000
_cell.length_c   1.000
_cell.angle_alpha   90.00
_cell.angle_beta   90.00
_cell.angle_gamma   90.00
#
_symmetry.space_group_name_H-M   'P 1'
#
loop_
_entity.id
_entity.type
_entity.pdbx_description
1 polymer ?
#
loop_
_entity_poly.entity_id
_entity_poly.type
_entity_poly.pdbx_seq_one_letter_code
_entity_poly.pdbx_strand_id
1 'polypeptide(L)'
;MLRVCALYPDLMNIYADRGNLLLLRRRCEWRGIGFELAASDLGEPLGRAGEESDLFYIGGGQDRDQRLCAFDLAEVKRDGLHAAAARGAAVLAVCGGYQLLGHSYELGEETLPGAGLVDLNTVRADGPRLIGNVAIEVELPGLERRRVLAGFENHGGRTRLGPDAQPLGRVLRGHGNDGSSGFEGVRAGNVIGTYLHGPLLPKNVWLADWLIARALGREEPLAPLDDGLEAAAHVEARRAAGV
;
A
#
# COMPACT_ATOMS: atom_id res chain seq x y z
N MET A 1 -6.02 20.80 -0.36
CA MET A 1 -4.81 20.41 0.40
C MET A 1 -4.93 18.94 0.69
N LEU A 2 -3.86 18.16 0.51
CA LEU A 2 -3.80 16.74 0.85
C LEU A 2 -3.05 16.59 2.18
N ARG A 3 -3.68 15.97 3.18
CA ARG A 3 -3.07 15.62 4.47
C ARG A 3 -2.76 14.14 4.50
N VAL A 4 -1.50 13.82 4.66
CA VAL A 4 -1.01 12.43 4.69
C VAL A 4 -0.48 12.11 6.09
N CYS A 5 -0.86 10.97 6.64
CA CYS A 5 -0.28 10.42 7.86
C CYS A 5 0.54 9.18 7.53
N ALA A 6 1.85 9.25 7.79
CA ALA A 6 2.73 8.08 7.70
C ALA A 6 2.76 7.37 9.05
N LEU A 7 2.37 6.09 9.06
CA LEU A 7 2.42 5.26 10.25
C LEU A 7 3.79 4.58 10.34
N TYR A 8 4.45 4.73 11.49
CA TYR A 8 5.77 4.12 11.78
C TYR A 8 6.84 4.42 10.72
N PRO A 9 7.06 5.69 10.33
CA PRO A 9 7.93 6.03 9.19
C PRO A 9 9.39 5.62 9.35
N ASP A 10 9.86 5.39 10.57
CA ASP A 10 11.23 4.94 10.84
C ASP A 10 11.36 3.41 10.95
N LEU A 11 10.30 2.70 11.30
CA LEU A 11 10.28 1.24 11.43
C LEU A 11 9.78 0.56 10.14
N MET A 12 8.74 1.13 9.52
CA MET A 12 8.09 0.58 8.34
C MET A 12 8.53 1.32 7.07
N ASN A 13 9.81 1.16 6.68
CA ASN A 13 10.42 1.94 5.59
C ASN A 13 11.58 1.20 4.90
N ILE A 14 11.38 -0.04 4.53
CA ILE A 14 12.36 -0.80 3.75
C ILE A 14 12.22 -0.52 2.24
N TYR A 15 13.26 -0.83 1.46
CA TYR A 15 13.30 -0.73 -0.02
C TYR A 15 12.96 0.66 -0.57
N ALA A 16 13.40 1.73 0.13
CA ALA A 16 13.15 3.13 -0.25
C ALA A 16 11.66 3.52 -0.29
N ASP A 17 10.83 2.93 0.54
CA ASP A 17 9.39 3.19 0.60
C ASP A 17 9.04 4.66 0.87
N ARG A 18 9.94 5.45 1.48
CA ARG A 18 9.82 6.93 1.54
C ARG A 18 9.67 7.60 0.17
N GLY A 19 10.14 6.96 -0.89
CA GLY A 19 9.95 7.42 -2.26
C GLY A 19 8.49 7.56 -2.65
N ASN A 20 7.59 6.75 -2.04
CA ASN A 20 6.15 6.86 -2.26
C ASN A 20 5.61 8.19 -1.70
N LEU A 21 5.98 8.54 -0.47
CA LEU A 21 5.58 9.81 0.17
C LEU A 21 6.16 11.02 -0.56
N LEU A 22 7.43 10.93 -1.00
CA LEU A 22 8.07 11.99 -1.77
C LEU A 22 7.34 12.23 -3.10
N LEU A 23 6.97 11.16 -3.81
CA LEU A 23 6.24 11.30 -5.06
C LEU A 23 4.85 11.91 -4.83
N LEU A 24 4.08 11.46 -3.84
CA LEU A 24 2.79 12.06 -3.51
C LEU A 24 2.91 13.57 -3.28
N ARG A 25 3.93 13.99 -2.50
CA ARG A 25 4.22 15.42 -2.28
C ARG A 25 4.49 16.14 -3.59
N ARG A 26 5.42 15.63 -4.43
CA ARG A 26 5.80 16.27 -5.69
C ARG A 26 4.64 16.36 -6.66
N ARG A 27 3.82 15.30 -6.77
CA ARG A 27 2.63 15.30 -7.63
C ARG A 27 1.59 16.34 -7.19
N CYS A 28 1.47 16.58 -5.88
CA CYS A 28 0.65 17.68 -5.35
C CYS A 28 1.26 19.05 -5.66
N GLU A 29 2.55 19.24 -5.33
CA GLU A 29 3.26 20.50 -5.57
C GLU A 29 3.19 20.95 -7.03
N TRP A 30 3.45 20.04 -7.98
CA TRP A 30 3.39 20.33 -9.43
C TRP A 30 2.01 20.75 -9.93
N ARG A 31 0.95 20.43 -9.17
CA ARG A 31 -0.43 20.84 -9.46
C ARG A 31 -0.93 22.00 -8.59
N GLY A 32 -0.07 22.61 -7.78
CA GLY A 32 -0.50 23.64 -6.84
C GLY A 32 -1.43 23.15 -5.73
N ILE A 33 -1.44 21.83 -5.48
CA ILE A 33 -2.20 21.22 -4.37
C ILE A 33 -1.33 21.29 -3.11
N GLY A 34 -1.81 21.93 -2.05
CA GLY A 34 -1.11 21.93 -0.76
C GLY A 34 -0.91 20.51 -0.25
N PHE A 35 0.23 20.26 0.43
CA PHE A 35 0.58 18.94 0.96
C PHE A 35 1.08 19.08 2.41
N GLU A 36 0.49 18.33 3.31
CA GLU A 36 0.93 18.18 4.70
C GLU A 36 1.28 16.72 4.99
N LEU A 37 2.38 16.47 5.69
CA LEU A 37 2.80 15.16 6.12
C LEU A 37 2.92 15.15 7.64
N ALA A 38 2.09 14.35 8.28
CA ALA A 38 2.20 13.97 9.68
C ALA A 38 2.79 12.56 9.81
N ALA A 39 3.34 12.25 10.98
CA ALA A 39 3.75 10.92 11.36
C ALA A 39 2.99 10.49 12.61
N SER A 40 2.83 9.17 12.80
CA SER A 40 2.36 8.57 14.04
C SER A 40 3.20 7.35 14.34
N ASP A 41 4.01 7.44 15.38
CA ASP A 41 4.94 6.41 15.83
C ASP A 41 4.34 5.50 16.93
N LEU A 42 5.14 4.57 17.45
CA LEU A 42 4.71 3.63 18.49
C LEU A 42 4.18 4.38 19.73
N GLY A 43 3.07 3.89 20.27
CA GLY A 43 2.42 4.44 21.46
C GLY A 43 1.64 5.73 21.23
N GLU A 44 1.67 6.29 20.03
CA GLU A 44 0.95 7.50 19.68
C GLU A 44 -0.42 7.15 19.07
N PRO A 45 -1.55 7.48 19.74
CA PRO A 45 -2.85 7.34 19.11
C PRO A 45 -2.98 8.29 17.92
N LEU A 46 -3.77 7.92 16.92
CA LEU A 46 -3.94 8.77 15.72
C LEU A 46 -4.50 10.15 16.05
N GLY A 47 -5.37 10.27 17.07
CA GLY A 47 -5.91 11.55 17.52
C GLY A 47 -6.40 12.43 16.35
N ARG A 48 -5.92 13.67 16.32
CA ARG A 48 -6.26 14.63 15.27
C ARG A 48 -5.83 14.15 13.86
N ALA A 49 -4.70 13.46 13.74
CA ALA A 49 -4.28 12.88 12.45
C ALA A 49 -5.28 11.84 11.95
N GLY A 50 -5.88 11.04 12.85
CA GLY A 50 -6.96 10.11 12.51
C GLY A 50 -8.21 10.80 11.95
N GLU A 51 -8.53 12.00 12.47
CA GLU A 51 -9.71 12.77 12.07
C GLU A 51 -9.51 13.58 10.80
N GLU A 52 -8.31 14.12 10.58
CA GLU A 52 -8.03 15.11 9.53
C GLU A 52 -7.25 14.56 8.32
N SER A 53 -6.58 13.40 8.45
CA SER A 53 -5.82 12.87 7.32
C SER A 53 -6.72 12.32 6.23
N ASP A 54 -6.37 12.67 4.99
CA ASP A 54 -7.04 12.24 3.77
C ASP A 54 -6.44 10.93 3.24
N LEU A 55 -5.16 10.65 3.59
CA LEU A 55 -4.43 9.45 3.18
C LEU A 55 -3.53 8.95 4.31
N PHE A 56 -3.56 7.63 4.56
CA PHE A 56 -2.63 6.93 5.44
C PHE A 56 -1.67 6.08 4.64
N TYR A 57 -0.42 6.06 5.09
CA TYR A 57 0.64 5.29 4.46
C TYR A 57 1.34 4.40 5.49
N ILE A 58 1.48 3.11 5.17
CA ILE A 58 2.25 2.14 5.95
C ILE A 58 3.21 1.43 5.00
N GLY A 59 4.50 1.60 5.21
CA GLY A 59 5.53 0.96 4.38
C GLY A 59 5.82 -0.49 4.76
N GLY A 60 6.86 -1.06 4.15
CA GLY A 60 7.37 -2.37 4.50
C GLY A 60 8.26 -2.34 5.74
N GLY A 61 8.29 -3.44 6.49
CA GLY A 61 9.14 -3.61 7.68
C GLY A 61 9.79 -4.99 7.72
N GLN A 62 10.85 -5.11 8.51
CA GLN A 62 11.41 -6.41 8.87
C GLN A 62 10.53 -7.09 9.92
N ASP A 63 10.62 -8.41 10.03
CA ASP A 63 9.81 -9.19 10.98
C ASP A 63 9.88 -8.64 12.42
N ARG A 64 11.07 -8.15 12.84
CA ARG A 64 11.26 -7.51 14.16
C ARG A 64 10.42 -6.25 14.31
N ASP A 65 10.46 -5.39 13.30
CA ASP A 65 9.78 -4.09 13.34
C ASP A 65 8.27 -4.28 13.20
N GLN A 66 7.86 -5.26 12.39
CA GLN A 66 6.44 -5.66 12.28
C GLN A 66 5.86 -6.12 13.61
N ARG A 67 6.63 -6.87 14.45
CA ARG A 67 6.16 -7.27 15.79
C ARG A 67 5.83 -6.07 16.65
N LEU A 68 6.71 -5.07 16.68
CA LEU A 68 6.48 -3.85 17.44
C LEU A 68 5.25 -3.08 16.95
N CYS A 69 5.10 -2.95 15.63
CA CYS A 69 4.02 -2.20 15.02
C CYS A 69 2.67 -2.94 15.09
N ALA A 70 2.65 -4.27 15.07
CA ALA A 70 1.43 -5.07 15.03
C ALA A 70 0.52 -4.83 16.23
N PHE A 71 1.08 -4.93 17.43
CA PHE A 71 0.31 -4.71 18.68
C PHE A 71 -0.14 -3.26 18.80
N ASP A 72 0.74 -2.31 18.50
CA ASP A 72 0.40 -0.89 18.55
C ASP A 72 -0.69 -0.54 17.51
N LEU A 73 -0.59 -1.08 16.30
CA LEU A 73 -1.60 -0.87 15.26
C LEU A 73 -2.97 -1.45 15.68
N ALA A 74 -2.98 -2.64 16.28
CA ALA A 74 -4.19 -3.33 16.68
C ALA A 74 -4.83 -2.73 17.97
N GLU A 75 -4.03 -2.22 18.90
CA GLU A 75 -4.51 -1.78 20.21
C GLU A 75 -4.64 -0.26 20.33
N VAL A 76 -3.76 0.50 19.64
CA VAL A 76 -3.70 1.97 19.80
C VAL A 76 -4.29 2.70 18.61
N LYS A 77 -4.07 2.21 17.37
CA LYS A 77 -4.44 2.94 16.15
C LYS A 77 -5.65 2.39 15.41
N ARG A 78 -6.07 1.17 15.72
CA ARG A 78 -7.12 0.45 15.00
C ARG A 78 -8.39 1.27 14.81
N ASP A 79 -8.97 1.75 15.91
CA ASP A 79 -10.26 2.43 15.85
C ASP A 79 -10.19 3.73 15.05
N GLY A 80 -9.09 4.48 15.21
CA GLY A 80 -8.86 5.70 14.44
C GLY A 80 -8.68 5.43 12.94
N LEU A 81 -7.97 4.34 12.58
CA LEU A 81 -7.77 3.95 11.20
C LEU A 81 -9.06 3.45 10.53
N HIS A 82 -9.86 2.66 11.27
CA HIS A 82 -11.20 2.24 10.83
C HIS A 82 -12.14 3.43 10.62
N ALA A 83 -12.19 4.36 11.57
CA ALA A 83 -12.98 5.57 11.46
C ALA A 83 -12.56 6.42 10.24
N ALA A 84 -11.26 6.55 10.00
CA ALA A 84 -10.72 7.26 8.84
C ALA A 84 -11.11 6.59 7.51
N ALA A 85 -10.94 5.27 7.41
CA ALA A 85 -11.33 4.51 6.22
C ALA A 85 -12.85 4.58 5.96
N ALA A 86 -13.67 4.48 7.01
CA ALA A 86 -15.13 4.62 6.92
C ALA A 86 -15.55 6.01 6.44
N ARG A 87 -14.77 7.05 6.73
CA ARG A 87 -14.94 8.43 6.25
C ARG A 87 -14.53 8.61 4.80
N GLY A 88 -13.89 7.61 4.20
CA GLY A 88 -13.41 7.63 2.82
C GLY A 88 -11.93 8.00 2.66
N ALA A 89 -11.16 8.14 3.74
CA ALA A 89 -9.73 8.32 3.66
C ALA A 89 -9.07 7.18 2.87
N ALA A 90 -8.08 7.51 2.04
CA ALA A 90 -7.31 6.50 1.34
C ALA A 90 -6.28 5.85 2.28
N VAL A 91 -5.99 4.57 2.05
CA VAL A 91 -4.91 3.86 2.74
C VAL A 91 -4.04 3.15 1.71
N LEU A 92 -2.74 3.39 1.76
CA LEU A 92 -1.76 2.62 1.00
C LEU A 92 -0.83 1.89 1.97
N ALA A 93 -0.85 0.56 1.92
CA ALA A 93 0.00 -0.28 2.73
C ALA A 93 0.86 -1.21 1.86
N VAL A 94 2.16 -1.23 2.14
CA VAL A 94 3.15 -1.96 1.34
C VAL A 94 3.79 -3.06 2.19
N CYS A 95 3.85 -4.27 1.64
CA CYS A 95 4.53 -5.45 2.18
C CYS A 95 4.17 -5.75 3.65
N GLY A 96 5.04 -5.43 4.62
CA GLY A 96 4.75 -5.59 6.03
C GLY A 96 3.51 -4.81 6.48
N GLY A 97 3.36 -3.58 6.01
CA GLY A 97 2.16 -2.79 6.25
C GLY A 97 0.90 -3.45 5.69
N TYR A 98 1.00 -4.03 4.49
CA TYR A 98 -0.11 -4.77 3.87
C TYR A 98 -0.52 -5.98 4.73
N GLN A 99 0.44 -6.74 5.24
CA GLN A 99 0.18 -7.88 6.12
C GLN A 99 -0.56 -7.46 7.40
N LEU A 100 -0.18 -6.32 7.98
CA LEU A 100 -0.77 -5.80 9.21
C LEU A 100 -2.15 -5.15 9.03
N LEU A 101 -2.61 -4.91 7.79
CA LEU A 101 -4.00 -4.45 7.56
C LEU A 101 -5.03 -5.56 7.82
N GLY A 102 -4.64 -6.81 7.74
CA GLY A 102 -5.53 -7.98 7.93
C GLY A 102 -5.86 -8.27 9.37
N HIS A 103 -6.39 -9.47 9.60
CA HIS A 103 -6.75 -9.94 10.94
C HIS A 103 -5.52 -10.42 11.70
N SER A 104 -4.64 -11.18 11.03
CA SER A 104 -3.45 -11.77 11.65
C SER A 104 -2.31 -12.02 10.68
N TYR A 105 -1.11 -12.07 11.23
CA TYR A 105 0.09 -12.57 10.56
C TYR A 105 0.73 -13.67 11.42
N GLU A 106 0.65 -14.92 10.97
CA GLU A 106 1.32 -16.06 11.61
C GLU A 106 2.79 -16.06 11.22
N LEU A 107 3.67 -15.86 12.19
CA LEU A 107 5.12 -15.75 12.03
C LEU A 107 5.82 -16.86 12.83
N GLY A 108 5.83 -18.07 12.28
CA GLY A 108 6.27 -19.28 12.98
C GLY A 108 5.28 -19.68 14.07
N GLU A 109 5.73 -19.77 15.31
CA GLU A 109 4.88 -20.10 16.47
C GLU A 109 4.10 -18.90 17.03
N GLU A 110 4.41 -17.70 16.57
CA GLU A 110 3.79 -16.44 17.02
C GLU A 110 2.74 -15.99 16.02
N THR A 111 1.60 -15.51 16.54
CA THR A 111 0.57 -14.86 15.75
C THR A 111 0.52 -13.37 16.12
N LEU A 112 0.87 -12.53 15.18
CA LEU A 112 0.78 -11.07 15.31
C LEU A 112 -0.64 -10.62 14.99
N PRO A 113 -1.25 -9.75 15.81
CA PRO A 113 -2.54 -9.16 15.48
C PRO A 113 -2.38 -8.15 14.35
N GLY A 114 -3.43 -7.97 13.55
CA GLY A 114 -3.53 -6.91 12.56
C GLY A 114 -4.63 -5.91 12.89
N ALA A 115 -4.74 -4.87 12.08
CA ALA A 115 -5.78 -3.86 12.23
C ALA A 115 -7.19 -4.40 11.94
N GLY A 116 -7.32 -5.50 11.20
CA GLY A 116 -8.61 -6.03 10.75
C GLY A 116 -9.35 -5.08 9.81
N LEU A 117 -8.62 -4.19 9.12
CA LEU A 117 -9.20 -3.21 8.20
C LEU A 117 -9.66 -3.85 6.89
N VAL A 118 -9.03 -4.96 6.51
CA VAL A 118 -9.37 -5.76 5.34
C VAL A 118 -9.44 -7.23 5.70
N ASP A 119 -10.31 -7.97 5.01
CA ASP A 119 -10.52 -9.40 5.28
C ASP A 119 -9.39 -10.23 4.64
N LEU A 120 -8.31 -10.37 5.37
CA LEU A 120 -7.17 -11.21 4.98
C LEU A 120 -6.43 -11.76 6.21
N ASN A 121 -5.74 -12.86 5.99
CA ASN A 121 -4.78 -13.43 6.92
C ASN A 121 -3.48 -13.74 6.19
N THR A 122 -2.36 -13.56 6.86
CA THR A 122 -1.04 -13.89 6.32
C THR A 122 -0.38 -14.97 7.17
N VAL A 123 0.25 -15.93 6.51
CA VAL A 123 1.03 -16.99 7.16
C VAL A 123 2.45 -16.94 6.61
N ARG A 124 3.46 -16.96 7.50
CA ARG A 124 4.85 -17.18 7.10
C ARG A 124 4.99 -18.64 6.69
N ALA A 125 5.07 -18.89 5.38
CA ALA A 125 5.24 -20.24 4.89
C ALA A 125 6.68 -20.74 5.07
N ASP A 126 6.82 -22.04 5.28
CA ASP A 126 8.10 -22.73 5.12
C ASP A 126 8.56 -22.68 3.67
N GLY A 127 9.87 -22.55 3.46
CA GLY A 127 10.46 -22.50 2.13
C GLY A 127 10.95 -21.11 1.72
N PRO A 128 11.30 -20.93 0.43
CA PRO A 128 11.94 -19.70 -0.02
C PRO A 128 10.96 -18.52 0.01
N ARG A 129 11.55 -17.34 0.23
CA ARG A 129 10.81 -16.08 0.01
C ARG A 129 10.40 -15.95 -1.44
N LEU A 130 9.27 -15.31 -1.69
CA LEU A 130 8.86 -14.90 -3.03
C LEU A 130 9.59 -13.60 -3.39
N ILE A 131 10.53 -13.69 -4.34
CA ILE A 131 11.44 -12.60 -4.69
C ILE A 131 11.49 -12.48 -6.21
N GLY A 132 11.30 -11.29 -6.73
CA GLY A 132 11.46 -11.02 -8.14
C GLY A 132 10.77 -9.75 -8.61
N ASN A 133 10.92 -9.47 -9.90
CA ASN A 133 10.11 -8.45 -10.54
C ASN A 133 8.68 -8.96 -10.70
N VAL A 134 7.72 -8.11 -10.44
CA VAL A 134 6.29 -8.44 -10.48
C VAL A 134 5.54 -7.43 -11.33
N ALA A 135 4.58 -7.91 -12.10
CA ALA A 135 3.63 -7.08 -12.83
C ALA A 135 2.22 -7.66 -12.67
N ILE A 136 1.27 -6.79 -12.42
CA ILE A 136 -0.14 -7.14 -12.26
C ILE A 136 -1.03 -6.26 -13.12
N GLU A 137 -2.14 -6.81 -13.58
CA GLU A 137 -3.20 -6.07 -14.24
C GLU A 137 -4.27 -5.69 -13.22
N VAL A 138 -4.57 -4.41 -13.12
CA VAL A 138 -5.53 -3.87 -12.16
C VAL A 138 -6.66 -3.12 -12.83
N GLU A 139 -7.84 -3.14 -12.18
CA GLU A 139 -9.00 -2.37 -12.55
C GLU A 139 -9.48 -1.61 -11.30
N LEU A 140 -9.39 -0.28 -11.35
CA LEU A 140 -9.77 0.58 -10.23
C LEU A 140 -10.95 1.47 -10.61
N PRO A 141 -11.83 1.80 -9.67
CA PRO A 141 -12.96 2.70 -9.92
C PRO A 141 -12.51 4.05 -10.49
N GLY A 142 -13.19 4.52 -11.51
CA GLY A 142 -12.86 5.79 -12.19
C GLY A 142 -11.71 5.70 -13.19
N LEU A 143 -11.13 4.53 -13.44
CA LEU A 143 -10.24 4.30 -14.58
C LEU A 143 -11.05 3.82 -15.78
N GLU A 144 -10.81 4.43 -16.95
CA GLU A 144 -11.48 4.04 -18.21
C GLU A 144 -11.08 2.64 -18.71
N ARG A 145 -9.91 2.16 -18.28
CA ARG A 145 -9.36 0.87 -18.72
C ARG A 145 -8.46 0.26 -17.65
N ARG A 146 -8.27 -1.04 -17.76
CA ARG A 146 -7.28 -1.77 -16.96
C ARG A 146 -5.88 -1.20 -17.19
N ARG A 147 -5.08 -1.21 -16.15
CA ARG A 147 -3.68 -0.74 -16.17
C ARG A 147 -2.76 -1.78 -15.55
N VAL A 148 -1.48 -1.68 -15.87
CA VAL A 148 -0.45 -2.53 -15.29
C VAL A 148 0.23 -1.77 -14.15
N LEU A 149 0.41 -2.43 -13.01
CA LEU A 149 1.36 -2.05 -11.98
C LEU A 149 2.59 -2.93 -12.12
N ALA A 150 3.76 -2.31 -12.06
CA ALA A 150 5.04 -3.02 -12.08
C ALA A 150 5.87 -2.64 -10.85
N GLY A 151 6.57 -3.61 -10.28
CA GLY A 151 7.36 -3.42 -9.08
C GLY A 151 8.29 -4.60 -8.83
N PHE A 152 8.69 -4.72 -7.58
CA PHE A 152 9.52 -5.80 -7.06
C PHE A 152 8.86 -6.37 -5.82
N GLU A 153 8.82 -7.69 -5.69
CA GLU A 153 8.30 -8.38 -4.52
C GLU A 153 9.43 -9.08 -3.77
N ASN A 154 9.39 -9.04 -2.44
CA ASN A 154 10.31 -9.78 -1.58
C ASN A 154 9.66 -10.05 -0.22
N HIS A 155 8.89 -11.13 -0.14
CA HIS A 155 8.17 -11.46 1.09
C HIS A 155 8.18 -12.96 1.41
N GLY A 156 8.15 -13.30 2.69
CA GLY A 156 8.01 -14.67 3.20
C GLY A 156 6.57 -15.04 3.50
N GLY A 157 5.69 -14.04 3.70
CA GLY A 157 4.29 -14.27 3.96
C GLY A 157 3.53 -14.80 2.74
N ARG A 158 2.49 -15.58 3.01
CA ARG A 158 1.48 -16.00 2.03
C ARG A 158 0.16 -15.42 2.51
N THR A 159 -0.34 -14.44 1.77
CA THR A 159 -1.58 -13.74 2.13
C THR A 159 -2.76 -14.40 1.43
N ARG A 160 -3.77 -14.73 2.23
CA ARG A 160 -5.04 -15.27 1.78
C ARG A 160 -6.13 -14.25 2.03
N LEU A 161 -6.87 -13.92 0.99
CA LEU A 161 -8.02 -13.04 1.07
C LEU A 161 -9.24 -13.84 1.52
N GLY A 162 -10.02 -13.27 2.42
CA GLY A 162 -11.33 -13.77 2.79
C GLY A 162 -12.42 -13.37 1.78
N PRO A 163 -13.65 -13.84 1.98
CA PRO A 163 -14.75 -13.63 1.04
C PRO A 163 -15.15 -12.16 0.86
N ASP A 164 -14.87 -11.31 1.84
CA ASP A 164 -15.22 -9.89 1.81
C ASP A 164 -14.12 -9.01 1.20
N ALA A 165 -12.98 -9.60 0.82
CA ALA A 165 -11.87 -8.90 0.20
C ALA A 165 -11.78 -9.15 -1.30
N GLN A 166 -11.38 -8.11 -2.04
CA GLN A 166 -11.09 -8.22 -3.47
C GLN A 166 -9.59 -8.10 -3.70
N PRO A 167 -8.98 -8.92 -4.59
CA PRO A 167 -7.59 -8.72 -4.97
C PRO A 167 -7.42 -7.35 -5.64
N LEU A 168 -6.26 -6.74 -5.45
CA LEU A 168 -5.88 -5.51 -6.16
C LEU A 168 -5.76 -5.76 -7.65
N GLY A 169 -5.15 -6.88 -8.03
CA GLY A 169 -5.00 -7.24 -9.42
C GLY A 169 -4.66 -8.69 -9.69
N ARG A 170 -4.68 -9.05 -10.98
CA ARG A 170 -4.28 -10.35 -11.50
C ARG A 170 -2.79 -10.34 -11.84
N VAL A 171 -2.05 -11.33 -11.38
CA VAL A 171 -0.63 -11.48 -11.68
C VAL A 171 -0.44 -11.78 -13.17
N LEU A 172 0.35 -10.95 -13.84
CA LEU A 172 0.85 -11.19 -15.20
C LEU A 172 2.22 -11.87 -15.15
N ARG A 173 3.06 -11.44 -14.20
CA ARG A 173 4.38 -11.98 -13.88
C ARG A 173 4.68 -11.81 -12.40
N GLY A 174 5.43 -12.73 -11.83
CA GLY A 174 5.75 -12.75 -10.40
C GLY A 174 4.94 -13.79 -9.64
N HIS A 175 4.94 -13.66 -8.33
CA HIS A 175 4.35 -14.64 -7.42
C HIS A 175 3.02 -14.16 -6.81
N GLY A 176 2.89 -12.85 -6.56
CA GLY A 176 1.71 -12.27 -5.97
C GLY A 176 1.53 -12.66 -4.49
N ASN A 177 0.27 -12.71 -4.03
CA ASN A 177 -0.05 -12.87 -2.61
C ASN A 177 0.51 -14.14 -1.97
N ASP A 178 0.55 -15.26 -2.72
CA ASP A 178 0.86 -16.58 -2.15
C ASP A 178 1.67 -17.50 -3.08
N GLY A 179 1.99 -17.04 -4.28
CA GLY A 179 2.70 -17.80 -5.31
C GLY A 179 1.84 -18.79 -6.11
N SER A 180 0.54 -18.86 -5.85
CA SER A 180 -0.34 -19.87 -6.45
C SER A 180 -1.70 -19.38 -6.91
N SER A 181 -2.28 -18.42 -6.23
CA SER A 181 -3.64 -17.92 -6.52
C SER A 181 -3.76 -17.15 -7.84
N GLY A 182 -2.64 -16.61 -8.35
CA GLY A 182 -2.64 -15.75 -9.53
C GLY A 182 -3.12 -14.31 -9.24
N PHE A 183 -3.28 -13.96 -7.98
CA PHE A 183 -3.69 -12.63 -7.54
C PHE A 183 -2.62 -11.95 -6.68
N GLU A 184 -2.64 -10.63 -6.68
CA GLU A 184 -1.76 -9.80 -5.88
C GLU A 184 -2.55 -8.68 -5.21
N GLY A 185 -2.11 -8.38 -3.94
CA GLY A 185 -2.65 -7.29 -3.15
C GLY A 185 -4.10 -7.47 -2.72
N VAL A 186 -4.64 -6.43 -2.13
CA VAL A 186 -6.03 -6.31 -1.72
C VAL A 186 -6.54 -4.91 -2.03
N ARG A 187 -7.82 -4.82 -2.33
CA ARG A 187 -8.56 -3.56 -2.45
C ARG A 187 -9.89 -3.65 -1.69
N ALA A 188 -10.15 -2.64 -0.87
CA ALA A 188 -11.45 -2.43 -0.21
C ALA A 188 -11.76 -0.92 -0.22
N GLY A 189 -12.66 -0.48 -1.11
CA GLY A 189 -12.91 0.94 -1.31
C GLY A 189 -11.64 1.70 -1.72
N ASN A 190 -11.20 2.65 -0.87
CA ASN A 190 -9.97 3.44 -1.03
C ASN A 190 -8.76 2.83 -0.31
N VAL A 191 -8.89 1.63 0.26
CA VAL A 191 -7.79 0.91 0.90
C VAL A 191 -7.09 0.02 -0.11
N ILE A 192 -5.79 0.18 -0.25
CA ILE A 192 -4.91 -0.66 -1.08
C ILE A 192 -3.80 -1.23 -0.21
N GLY A 193 -3.67 -2.56 -0.25
CA GLY A 193 -2.52 -3.29 0.28
C GLY A 193 -1.84 -4.06 -0.84
N THR A 194 -0.50 -4.11 -0.85
CA THR A 194 0.27 -4.75 -1.93
C THR A 194 1.66 -5.18 -1.48
N TYR A 195 2.20 -6.22 -2.14
CA TYR A 195 3.61 -6.60 -1.97
C TYR A 195 4.56 -5.86 -2.92
N LEU A 196 4.05 -5.03 -3.83
CA LEU A 196 4.89 -4.30 -4.79
C LEU A 196 5.70 -3.21 -4.10
N HIS A 197 7.01 -3.33 -4.22
CA HIS A 197 8.01 -2.39 -3.73
C HIS A 197 8.76 -1.67 -4.83
N GLY A 198 9.73 -0.87 -4.39
CA GLY A 198 10.87 -0.44 -5.12
C GLY A 198 10.98 0.93 -5.75
N PRO A 199 10.52 2.02 -5.14
CA PRO A 199 9.23 2.31 -4.53
C PRO A 199 8.10 2.18 -5.56
N LEU A 200 6.90 1.81 -5.09
CA LEU A 200 5.75 1.50 -5.95
C LEU A 200 5.32 2.69 -6.81
N LEU A 201 5.05 3.83 -6.16
CA LEU A 201 4.41 4.96 -6.83
C LEU A 201 5.29 5.62 -7.91
N PRO A 202 6.61 5.81 -7.72
CA PRO A 202 7.48 6.34 -8.77
C PRO A 202 7.51 5.52 -10.07
N LYS A 203 7.29 4.23 -9.98
CA LYS A 203 7.16 3.35 -11.15
C LYS A 203 5.76 3.33 -11.76
N ASN A 204 4.76 3.84 -11.02
CA ASN A 204 3.34 3.75 -11.36
C ASN A 204 2.63 5.07 -11.02
N VAL A 205 3.06 6.17 -11.61
CA VAL A 205 2.59 7.52 -11.24
C VAL A 205 1.08 7.70 -11.37
N TRP A 206 0.45 7.00 -12.27
CA TRP A 206 -1.01 7.00 -12.41
C TRP A 206 -1.72 6.49 -11.15
N LEU A 207 -1.10 5.55 -10.39
CA LEU A 207 -1.64 5.09 -9.11
C LEU A 207 -1.49 6.17 -8.04
N ALA A 208 -0.38 6.93 -8.04
CA ALA A 208 -0.23 8.07 -7.15
C ALA A 208 -1.32 9.12 -7.41
N ASP A 209 -1.59 9.44 -8.67
CA ASP A 209 -2.65 10.38 -9.05
C ASP A 209 -4.04 9.86 -8.67
N TRP A 210 -4.29 8.57 -8.85
CA TRP A 210 -5.53 7.95 -8.42
C TRP A 210 -5.72 8.05 -6.90
N LEU A 211 -4.68 7.73 -6.12
CA LEU A 211 -4.71 7.84 -4.66
C LEU A 211 -4.96 9.28 -4.20
N ILE A 212 -4.27 10.25 -4.80
CA ILE A 212 -4.47 11.69 -4.48
C ILE A 212 -5.90 12.11 -4.80
N ALA A 213 -6.43 11.71 -5.96
CA ALA A 213 -7.80 12.05 -6.35
C ALA A 213 -8.81 11.46 -5.35
N ARG A 214 -8.68 10.17 -5.00
CA ARG A 214 -9.57 9.50 -4.02
C ARG A 214 -9.46 10.13 -2.64
N ALA A 215 -8.26 10.39 -2.15
CA ALA A 215 -8.03 11.05 -0.86
C ALA A 215 -8.64 12.47 -0.81
N LEU A 216 -8.68 13.17 -1.93
CA LEU A 216 -9.33 14.49 -2.04
C LEU A 216 -10.85 14.41 -2.32
N GLY A 217 -11.44 13.21 -2.30
CA GLY A 217 -12.86 13.01 -2.60
C GLY A 217 -13.25 13.31 -4.04
N ARG A 218 -12.29 13.23 -4.99
CA ARG A 218 -12.54 13.50 -6.40
C ARG A 218 -12.82 12.20 -7.16
N GLU A 219 -13.86 12.21 -7.96
CA GLU A 219 -14.18 11.12 -8.87
C GLU A 219 -13.40 11.26 -10.19
N GLU A 220 -13.17 12.50 -10.62
CA GLU A 220 -12.47 12.82 -11.86
C GLU A 220 -10.94 12.73 -11.70
N PRO A 221 -10.21 12.37 -12.77
CA PRO A 221 -8.76 12.39 -12.78
C PRO A 221 -8.19 13.78 -12.46
N LEU A 222 -6.99 13.80 -11.89
CA LEU A 222 -6.25 15.04 -11.68
C LEU A 222 -5.80 15.63 -13.03
N ALA A 223 -5.53 16.95 -13.04
CA ALA A 223 -4.93 17.60 -14.19
C ALA A 223 -3.64 16.86 -14.63
N PRO A 224 -3.45 16.63 -15.94
CA PRO A 224 -2.29 15.92 -16.44
C PRO A 224 -0.99 16.69 -16.15
N LEU A 225 0.11 15.96 -16.01
CA LEU A 225 1.47 16.49 -15.94
C LEU A 225 2.27 15.97 -17.14
N ASP A 226 3.44 16.56 -17.36
CA ASP A 226 4.43 15.97 -18.27
C ASP A 226 5.09 14.77 -17.56
N ASP A 227 4.58 13.58 -17.84
CA ASP A 227 5.01 12.32 -17.25
C ASP A 227 5.98 11.53 -18.18
N GLY A 228 6.69 12.21 -19.08
CA GLY A 228 7.55 11.54 -20.06
C GLY A 228 8.64 10.68 -19.42
N LEU A 229 9.28 11.16 -18.35
CA LEU A 229 10.30 10.41 -17.62
C LEU A 229 9.68 9.23 -16.84
N GLU A 230 8.59 9.47 -16.16
CA GLU A 230 7.87 8.48 -15.37
C GLU A 230 7.29 7.37 -16.27
N ALA A 231 6.77 7.74 -17.43
CA ALA A 231 6.27 6.79 -18.43
C ALA A 231 7.42 5.89 -18.93
N ALA A 232 8.59 6.46 -19.22
CA ALA A 232 9.78 5.70 -19.59
C ALA A 232 10.21 4.74 -18.45
N ALA A 233 10.23 5.20 -17.20
CA ALA A 233 10.55 4.37 -16.05
C ALA A 233 9.53 3.23 -15.86
N HIS A 234 8.24 3.49 -16.09
CA HIS A 234 7.20 2.45 -16.06
C HIS A 234 7.40 1.40 -17.15
N VAL A 235 7.73 1.81 -18.38
CA VAL A 235 8.02 0.89 -19.48
C VAL A 235 9.21 -0.03 -19.13
N GLU A 236 10.29 0.54 -18.59
CA GLU A 236 11.45 -0.25 -18.18
C GLU A 236 11.13 -1.21 -17.01
N ALA A 237 10.31 -0.79 -16.05
CA ALA A 237 9.85 -1.65 -14.96
C ALA A 237 9.03 -2.83 -15.47
N ARG A 238 8.14 -2.61 -16.44
CA ARG A 238 7.37 -3.67 -17.11
C ARG A 238 8.28 -4.60 -17.89
N ARG A 239 9.21 -4.07 -18.68
CA ARG A 239 10.21 -4.87 -19.41
C ARG A 239 11.03 -5.75 -18.48
N ALA A 240 11.48 -5.21 -17.34
CA ALA A 240 12.19 -5.96 -16.31
C ALA A 240 11.34 -7.08 -15.70
N ALA A 241 10.02 -6.92 -15.65
CA ALA A 241 9.09 -7.97 -15.24
C ALA A 241 8.72 -8.94 -16.38
N GLY A 242 9.07 -8.65 -17.64
CA GLY A 242 8.79 -9.51 -18.79
C GLY A 242 7.37 -9.34 -19.38
N VAL A 243 6.81 -8.12 -19.31
CA VAL A 243 5.48 -7.74 -19.84
C VAL A 243 5.52 -6.44 -20.63
#